data_c24bbc7245bafa423a4ca1c8049ed72b
#
_entry.id   c24bbc7245bafa423a4ca1c8049ed72b
#
_cell.length_a   1.000
_cell.length_b   1.000
_cell.length_c   1.000
_cell.angle_alpha   90.00
_cell.angle_beta   90.00
_cell.angle_gamma   90.00
#
_symmetry.space_group_name_H-M   'P 1'
#
loop_
_entity.id
_entity.type
_entity.pdbx_description
1 polymer ?
#
loop_
_entity_poly.entity_id
_entity_poly.type
_entity_poly.pdbx_seq_one_letter_code
_entity_poly.pdbx_strand_id
1 'polypeptide(L)'
;MLKLKHYFKKFWAPILLCVGLLFLQSQSELALPDYMSDIVSVGIQAGGFDSAVNDVLSIETYNHLYVMMDEDDQKEFEDAYRFVESADLDEDTKEKFPQAQKQGIYELKDLDSDEFEDLEDIMVKPMLMVTSIDSMDVNSEEYQKQFGSLPAGMTPYDAIAMMDEATKEQMFSQIDAQMVTMGESTLKIAAGNGVKAEYEKLGCDSATVQNEYILQTGVKMLGVALAGTICAVACGFLASKVGA
;
A
#
# COMPACT_ATOMS: atom_id res chain seq x y z
N MET A 1 4.82 51.62 -28.48
CA MET A 1 4.10 50.54 -27.73
C MET A 1 2.90 49.91 -28.45
N LEU A 2 2.24 50.59 -29.40
CA LEU A 2 1.04 50.10 -30.12
C LEU A 2 1.30 48.95 -31.12
N LYS A 3 2.48 48.83 -31.69
CA LYS A 3 2.84 47.75 -32.66
C LYS A 3 3.00 46.38 -32.01
N LEU A 4 3.40 46.33 -30.74
CA LEU A 4 3.56 45.09 -29.97
C LEU A 4 2.20 44.40 -29.69
N LYS A 5 1.16 45.18 -29.49
CA LYS A 5 -0.21 44.67 -29.20
C LYS A 5 -0.82 43.93 -30.40
N HIS A 6 -0.44 44.30 -31.64
CA HIS A 6 -0.95 43.67 -32.87
C HIS A 6 -0.27 42.31 -33.10
N TYR A 7 1.03 42.21 -32.80
CA TYR A 7 1.77 40.95 -32.86
C TYR A 7 1.31 39.98 -31.79
N PHE A 8 1.05 40.43 -30.58
CA PHE A 8 0.52 39.60 -29.48
C PHE A 8 -0.82 38.94 -29.87
N LYS A 9 -1.70 39.67 -30.57
CA LYS A 9 -3.03 39.17 -30.98
C LYS A 9 -2.93 38.02 -32.00
N LYS A 10 -1.86 37.98 -32.81
CA LYS A 10 -1.65 36.94 -33.85
C LYS A 10 -1.01 35.67 -33.25
N PHE A 11 -0.21 35.79 -32.19
CA PHE A 11 0.61 34.69 -31.65
C PHE A 11 0.16 34.26 -30.24
N TRP A 12 -0.97 34.78 -29.71
CA TRP A 12 -1.42 34.45 -28.37
C TRP A 12 -1.74 32.96 -28.20
N ALA A 13 -2.34 32.31 -29.21
CA ALA A 13 -2.68 30.90 -29.16
C ALA A 13 -1.45 29.97 -29.11
N PRO A 14 -0.41 30.16 -29.97
CA PRO A 14 0.84 29.43 -29.81
C PRO A 14 1.54 29.68 -28.47
N ILE A 15 1.51 30.91 -27.96
CA ILE A 15 2.10 31.23 -26.64
C ILE A 15 1.37 30.50 -25.52
N LEU A 16 0.03 30.54 -25.53
CA LEU A 16 -0.77 29.82 -24.53
C LEU A 16 -0.52 28.30 -24.60
N LEU A 17 -0.40 27.75 -25.81
CA LEU A 17 -0.06 26.35 -26.02
C LEU A 17 1.33 26.02 -25.46
N CYS A 18 2.33 26.86 -25.70
CA CYS A 18 3.67 26.68 -25.12
C CYS A 18 3.63 26.69 -23.58
N VAL A 19 2.87 27.61 -22.98
CA VAL A 19 2.70 27.66 -21.52
C VAL A 19 2.07 26.36 -20.99
N GLY A 20 1.03 25.85 -21.67
CA GLY A 20 0.42 24.55 -21.33
C GLY A 20 1.38 23.37 -21.45
N LEU A 21 2.19 23.33 -22.54
CA LEU A 21 3.20 22.28 -22.72
C LEU A 21 4.32 22.36 -21.70
N LEU A 22 4.80 23.56 -21.34
CA LEU A 22 5.78 23.73 -20.27
C LEU A 22 5.22 23.33 -18.90
N PHE A 23 3.96 23.60 -18.64
CA PHE A 23 3.30 23.14 -17.42
C PHE A 23 3.24 21.62 -17.36
N LEU A 24 2.81 20.95 -18.44
CA LEU A 24 2.79 19.48 -18.52
C LEU A 24 4.19 18.87 -18.39
N GLN A 25 5.20 19.49 -19.04
CA GLN A 25 6.60 19.09 -18.90
C GLN A 25 7.05 19.18 -17.42
N SER A 26 6.77 20.30 -16.76
CA SER A 26 7.14 20.51 -15.37
C SER A 26 6.47 19.48 -14.44
N GLN A 27 5.19 19.15 -14.66
CA GLN A 27 4.51 18.10 -13.90
C GLN A 27 5.16 16.73 -14.14
N SER A 28 5.51 16.41 -15.38
CA SER A 28 6.22 15.16 -15.71
C SER A 28 7.57 15.07 -14.99
N GLU A 29 8.36 16.16 -14.98
CA GLU A 29 9.65 16.20 -14.28
C GLU A 29 9.53 16.08 -12.77
N LEU A 30 8.46 16.64 -12.17
CA LEU A 30 8.19 16.55 -10.74
C LEU A 30 7.71 15.14 -10.32
N ALA A 31 7.03 14.42 -11.20
CA ALA A 31 6.56 13.06 -10.93
C ALA A 31 7.68 12.00 -10.95
N LEU A 32 8.80 12.25 -11.63
CA LEU A 32 9.89 11.26 -11.75
C LEU A 32 10.51 10.87 -10.40
N PRO A 33 10.84 11.82 -9.48
CA PRO A 33 11.31 11.49 -8.15
C PRO A 33 10.32 10.64 -7.33
N ASP A 34 9.01 10.85 -7.49
CA ASP A 34 7.98 10.09 -6.80
C ASP A 34 8.01 8.62 -7.25
N TYR A 35 8.04 8.36 -8.56
CA TYR A 35 8.20 7.00 -9.07
C TYR A 35 9.50 6.32 -8.62
N MET A 36 10.60 7.08 -8.53
CA MET A 36 11.87 6.55 -7.99
C MET A 36 11.73 6.21 -6.52
N SER A 37 11.04 7.04 -5.74
CA SER A 37 10.73 6.77 -4.34
C SER A 37 9.88 5.51 -4.20
N ASP A 38 8.85 5.34 -5.03
CA ASP A 38 7.97 4.17 -5.01
C ASP A 38 8.72 2.88 -5.36
N ILE A 39 9.61 2.92 -6.37
CA ILE A 39 10.45 1.77 -6.69
C ILE A 39 11.31 1.35 -5.50
N VAL A 40 11.85 2.31 -4.74
CA VAL A 40 12.72 2.01 -3.60
C VAL A 40 11.90 1.61 -2.38
N SER A 41 10.89 2.40 -1.99
CA SER A 41 10.12 2.20 -0.76
C SER A 41 9.17 1.02 -0.88
N VAL A 42 8.34 1.00 -1.90
CA VAL A 42 7.36 -0.08 -2.12
C VAL A 42 8.02 -1.26 -2.83
N GLY A 43 8.66 -1.01 -4.00
CA GLY A 43 9.23 -2.08 -4.79
C GLY A 43 10.32 -2.87 -4.07
N ILE A 44 11.27 -2.19 -3.43
CA ILE A 44 12.44 -2.87 -2.82
C ILE A 44 12.21 -3.13 -1.33
N GLN A 45 11.78 -2.13 -0.55
CA GLN A 45 11.70 -2.25 0.90
C GLN A 45 10.44 -3.00 1.36
N ALA A 46 9.27 -2.76 0.73
CA ALA A 46 8.03 -3.47 1.02
C ALA A 46 7.78 -4.68 0.10
N GLY A 47 8.72 -5.03 -0.80
CA GLY A 47 8.61 -6.21 -1.65
C GLY A 47 7.50 -6.16 -2.71
N GLY A 48 7.09 -4.96 -3.13
CA GLY A 48 6.06 -4.74 -4.14
C GLY A 48 4.64 -4.57 -3.57
N PHE A 49 4.51 -4.54 -2.25
CA PHE A 49 3.22 -4.36 -1.56
C PHE A 49 3.07 -2.91 -1.12
N ASP A 50 2.12 -2.19 -1.69
CA ASP A 50 1.89 -0.75 -1.50
C ASP A 50 0.69 -0.43 -0.58
N SER A 51 0.00 -1.45 -0.12
CA SER A 51 -1.17 -1.35 0.75
C SER A 51 -1.04 -2.24 1.99
N ALA A 52 -1.78 -1.90 3.05
CA ALA A 52 -1.99 -2.74 4.23
C ALA A 52 -3.08 -3.80 4.01
N VAL A 53 -3.86 -3.68 2.93
CA VAL A 53 -4.97 -4.57 2.60
C VAL A 53 -4.46 -5.77 1.83
N ASN A 54 -4.87 -6.95 2.25
CA ASN A 54 -4.57 -8.21 1.57
C ASN A 54 -5.75 -8.61 0.67
N ASP A 55 -5.48 -9.00 -0.59
CA ASP A 55 -6.51 -9.64 -1.42
C ASP A 55 -6.98 -10.96 -0.80
N VAL A 56 -6.08 -11.63 -0.07
CA VAL A 56 -6.29 -12.95 0.53
C VAL A 56 -5.66 -13.01 1.90
N LEU A 57 -6.41 -13.56 2.87
CA LEU A 57 -5.95 -13.80 4.25
C LEU A 57 -6.15 -15.27 4.63
N SER A 58 -5.17 -15.83 5.33
CA SER A 58 -5.36 -17.10 6.04
C SER A 58 -6.37 -16.94 7.18
N ILE A 59 -7.02 -18.02 7.59
CA ILE A 59 -7.95 -18.00 8.74
C ILE A 59 -7.25 -17.49 10.01
N GLU A 60 -6.00 -17.87 10.20
CA GLU A 60 -5.21 -17.48 11.35
C GLU A 60 -4.95 -15.97 11.36
N THR A 61 -4.42 -15.41 10.27
CA THR A 61 -4.12 -13.98 10.18
C THR A 61 -5.39 -13.12 10.21
N TYR A 62 -6.49 -13.58 9.59
CA TYR A 62 -7.79 -12.93 9.70
C TYR A 62 -8.23 -12.78 11.17
N ASN A 63 -8.15 -13.87 11.94
CA ASN A 63 -8.53 -13.84 13.36
C ASN A 63 -7.58 -12.96 14.18
N HIS A 64 -6.30 -12.95 13.87
CA HIS A 64 -5.32 -12.10 14.54
C HIS A 64 -5.60 -10.62 14.29
N LEU A 65 -5.84 -10.24 13.03
CA LEU A 65 -6.20 -8.87 12.67
C LEU A 65 -7.49 -8.43 13.35
N TYR A 66 -8.52 -9.28 13.32
CA TYR A 66 -9.82 -9.00 13.94
C TYR A 66 -9.70 -8.65 15.43
N VAL A 67 -8.89 -9.40 16.18
CA VAL A 67 -8.68 -9.14 17.61
C VAL A 67 -7.96 -7.82 17.88
N MET A 68 -7.19 -7.31 16.88
CA MET A 68 -6.44 -6.06 16.97
C MET A 68 -7.25 -4.82 16.54
N MET A 69 -8.53 -4.98 16.24
CA MET A 69 -9.45 -3.92 15.84
C MET A 69 -10.43 -3.59 16.96
N ASP A 70 -10.96 -2.38 16.95
CA ASP A 70 -12.12 -2.02 17.78
C ASP A 70 -13.44 -2.53 17.16
N GLU A 71 -14.58 -2.37 17.86
CA GLU A 71 -15.86 -2.93 17.43
C GLU A 71 -16.38 -2.35 16.10
N ASP A 72 -16.06 -1.11 15.77
CA ASP A 72 -16.53 -0.47 14.56
C ASP A 72 -15.65 -0.90 13.37
N ASP A 73 -14.34 -0.91 13.53
CA ASP A 73 -13.36 -1.43 12.56
C ASP A 73 -13.60 -2.93 12.26
N GLN A 74 -13.94 -3.74 13.28
CA GLN A 74 -14.28 -5.16 13.12
C GLN A 74 -15.43 -5.38 12.14
N LYS A 75 -16.48 -4.57 12.23
CA LYS A 75 -17.65 -4.69 11.33
C LYS A 75 -17.27 -4.40 9.88
N GLU A 76 -16.51 -3.34 9.68
CA GLU A 76 -16.07 -2.94 8.35
C GLU A 76 -15.13 -3.99 7.74
N PHE A 77 -14.21 -4.53 8.54
CA PHE A 77 -13.33 -5.62 8.16
C PHE A 77 -14.11 -6.90 7.82
N GLU A 78 -15.11 -7.32 8.59
CA GLU A 78 -15.98 -8.46 8.30
C GLU A 78 -16.77 -8.23 6.99
N ASP A 79 -17.27 -7.02 6.79
CA ASP A 79 -18.04 -6.67 5.60
C ASP A 79 -17.15 -6.65 4.34
N ALA A 80 -15.86 -6.38 4.46
CA ALA A 80 -14.92 -6.34 3.34
C ALA A 80 -14.49 -7.73 2.87
N TYR A 81 -14.45 -8.73 3.73
CA TYR A 81 -13.97 -10.07 3.40
C TYR A 81 -15.07 -11.10 3.32
N ARG A 82 -14.83 -12.18 2.57
CA ARG A 82 -15.69 -13.38 2.51
C ARG A 82 -14.85 -14.62 2.70
N PHE A 83 -15.34 -15.57 3.45
CA PHE A 83 -14.70 -16.89 3.55
C PHE A 83 -14.98 -17.73 2.31
N VAL A 84 -13.93 -18.34 1.76
CA VAL A 84 -13.99 -19.27 0.61
C VAL A 84 -13.38 -20.60 1.03
N GLU A 85 -14.17 -21.65 0.91
CA GLU A 85 -13.69 -23.00 1.20
C GLU A 85 -12.64 -23.44 0.16
N SER A 86 -11.71 -24.29 0.57
CA SER A 86 -10.66 -24.80 -0.32
C SER A 86 -11.17 -25.48 -1.58
N ALA A 87 -12.39 -26.05 -1.54
CA ALA A 87 -13.02 -26.68 -2.70
C ALA A 87 -13.53 -25.68 -3.73
N ASP A 88 -13.90 -24.47 -3.30
CA ASP A 88 -14.53 -23.43 -4.12
C ASP A 88 -13.52 -22.41 -4.67
N LEU A 89 -12.23 -22.54 -4.31
CA LEU A 89 -11.18 -21.69 -4.83
C LEU A 89 -11.03 -21.87 -6.35
N ASP A 90 -10.83 -20.76 -7.06
CA ASP A 90 -10.47 -20.79 -8.48
C ASP A 90 -9.03 -21.29 -8.70
N GLU A 91 -8.71 -21.64 -9.96
CA GLU A 91 -7.40 -22.22 -10.28
C GLU A 91 -6.26 -21.19 -10.15
N ASP A 92 -6.51 -19.92 -10.43
CA ASP A 92 -5.51 -18.86 -10.33
C ASP A 92 -5.13 -18.61 -8.85
N THR A 93 -6.12 -18.57 -7.97
CA THR A 93 -5.93 -18.47 -6.51
C THR A 93 -5.20 -19.70 -5.96
N LYS A 94 -5.52 -20.92 -6.42
CA LYS A 94 -4.83 -22.14 -6.03
C LYS A 94 -3.36 -22.17 -6.46
N GLU A 95 -3.06 -21.64 -7.65
CA GLU A 95 -1.69 -21.55 -8.17
C GLU A 95 -0.89 -20.49 -7.40
N LYS A 96 -1.49 -19.30 -7.19
CA LYS A 96 -0.84 -18.18 -6.50
C LYS A 96 -0.65 -18.46 -5.00
N PHE A 97 -1.60 -19.15 -4.35
CA PHE A 97 -1.63 -19.43 -2.92
C PHE A 97 -1.81 -20.92 -2.62
N PRO A 98 -0.77 -21.76 -2.83
CA PRO A 98 -0.89 -23.21 -2.68
C PRO A 98 -1.33 -23.68 -1.30
N GLN A 99 -1.04 -22.92 -0.23
CA GLN A 99 -1.43 -23.28 1.12
C GLN A 99 -2.94 -23.06 1.40
N ALA A 100 -3.59 -22.17 0.63
CA ALA A 100 -5.03 -21.94 0.69
C ALA A 100 -5.86 -23.21 0.47
N GLN A 101 -5.33 -24.14 -0.31
CA GLN A 101 -5.98 -25.43 -0.60
C GLN A 101 -6.18 -26.33 0.63
N LYS A 102 -5.49 -26.05 1.75
CA LYS A 102 -5.55 -26.88 2.96
C LYS A 102 -6.68 -26.50 3.90
N GLN A 103 -7.01 -25.21 4.00
CA GLN A 103 -7.90 -24.70 5.06
C GLN A 103 -8.98 -23.75 4.57
N GLY A 104 -8.95 -23.34 3.28
CA GLY A 104 -9.72 -22.20 2.80
C GLY A 104 -9.04 -20.88 3.20
N ILE A 105 -9.64 -19.78 2.76
CA ILE A 105 -9.11 -18.42 2.94
C ILE A 105 -10.24 -17.42 3.09
N TYR A 106 -9.90 -16.23 3.54
CA TYR A 106 -10.73 -15.05 3.38
C TYR A 106 -10.26 -14.28 2.15
N GLU A 107 -11.17 -14.03 1.22
CA GLU A 107 -10.94 -13.21 0.04
C GLU A 107 -11.55 -11.83 0.22
N LEU A 108 -10.82 -10.79 -0.22
CA LEU A 108 -11.33 -9.44 -0.32
C LEU A 108 -12.48 -9.40 -1.35
N LYS A 109 -13.60 -8.77 -1.01
CA LYS A 109 -14.70 -8.52 -1.93
C LYS A 109 -14.31 -7.43 -2.92
N ASP A 110 -15.09 -7.29 -3.99
CA ASP A 110 -14.96 -6.19 -4.93
C ASP A 110 -15.48 -4.90 -4.25
N LEU A 111 -14.56 -4.05 -3.82
CA LEU A 111 -14.81 -2.79 -3.12
C LEU A 111 -14.70 -1.64 -4.11
N ASP A 112 -15.44 -0.57 -3.89
CA ASP A 112 -15.18 0.66 -4.59
C ASP A 112 -13.94 1.39 -4.01
N SER A 113 -13.55 2.52 -4.65
CA SER A 113 -12.32 3.21 -4.24
C SER A 113 -12.40 3.81 -2.83
N ASP A 114 -13.57 4.27 -2.42
CA ASP A 114 -13.78 4.91 -1.12
C ASP A 114 -13.80 3.83 -0.03
N GLU A 115 -14.51 2.72 -0.27
CA GLU A 115 -14.52 1.54 0.61
C GLU A 115 -13.12 0.93 0.79
N PHE A 116 -12.31 0.91 -0.28
CA PHE A 116 -10.94 0.41 -0.19
C PHE A 116 -10.03 1.34 0.62
N GLU A 117 -10.15 2.67 0.46
CA GLU A 117 -9.38 3.67 1.21
C GLU A 117 -9.74 3.61 2.71
N ASP A 118 -11.02 3.51 3.05
CA ASP A 118 -11.49 3.35 4.43
C ASP A 118 -10.93 2.05 5.05
N LEU A 119 -11.00 0.92 4.32
CA LEU A 119 -10.43 -0.34 4.77
C LEU A 119 -8.90 -0.26 4.95
N GLU A 120 -8.18 0.41 4.04
CA GLU A 120 -6.73 0.59 4.16
C GLU A 120 -6.36 1.33 5.45
N ASP A 121 -7.11 2.39 5.78
CA ASP A 121 -6.87 3.19 7.00
C ASP A 121 -7.03 2.36 8.27
N ILE A 122 -8.06 1.53 8.36
CA ILE A 122 -8.28 0.66 9.54
C ILE A 122 -7.32 -0.53 9.59
N MET A 123 -6.77 -0.98 8.45
CA MET A 123 -5.88 -2.15 8.37
C MET A 123 -4.43 -1.87 8.78
N VAL A 124 -3.93 -0.63 8.63
CA VAL A 124 -2.51 -0.29 8.89
C VAL A 124 -2.10 -0.66 10.32
N LYS A 125 -2.87 -0.26 11.32
CA LYS A 125 -2.55 -0.50 12.73
C LYS A 125 -2.58 -2.00 13.09
N PRO A 126 -3.65 -2.75 12.84
CA PRO A 126 -3.69 -4.18 13.10
C PRO A 126 -2.59 -4.95 12.37
N MET A 127 -2.31 -4.62 11.10
CA MET A 127 -1.27 -5.27 10.33
C MET A 127 0.12 -5.07 10.95
N LEU A 128 0.43 -3.86 11.42
CA LEU A 128 1.69 -3.58 12.11
C LEU A 128 1.80 -4.34 13.44
N MET A 129 0.72 -4.42 14.20
CA MET A 129 0.68 -5.15 15.47
C MET A 129 0.90 -6.64 15.26
N VAL A 130 0.15 -7.24 14.33
CA VAL A 130 0.27 -8.66 13.99
C VAL A 130 1.67 -8.96 13.49
N THR A 131 2.18 -8.18 12.54
CA THR A 131 3.55 -8.36 12.00
C THR A 131 4.61 -8.25 13.10
N SER A 132 4.45 -7.29 14.02
CA SER A 132 5.38 -7.13 15.13
C SER A 132 5.40 -8.33 16.07
N ILE A 133 4.23 -8.86 16.42
CA ILE A 133 4.11 -10.04 17.28
C ILE A 133 4.64 -11.29 16.58
N ASP A 134 4.21 -11.54 15.34
CA ASP A 134 4.57 -12.73 14.57
C ASP A 134 6.07 -12.77 14.20
N SER A 135 6.72 -11.62 14.08
CA SER A 135 8.17 -11.52 13.81
C SER A 135 9.05 -11.73 15.05
N MET A 136 8.48 -11.71 16.25
CA MET A 136 9.25 -11.93 17.48
C MET A 136 9.66 -13.39 17.63
N ASP A 137 10.94 -13.63 17.90
CA ASP A 137 11.38 -14.96 18.32
C ASP A 137 10.81 -15.27 19.72
N VAL A 138 10.02 -16.32 19.84
CA VAL A 138 9.40 -16.77 21.11
C VAL A 138 10.43 -17.03 22.22
N ASN A 139 11.71 -17.29 21.87
CA ASN A 139 12.80 -17.48 22.81
C ASN A 139 13.55 -16.19 23.12
N SER A 140 13.22 -15.06 22.49
CA SER A 140 13.90 -13.79 22.75
C SER A 140 13.59 -13.26 24.15
N GLU A 141 14.52 -12.50 24.73
CA GLU A 141 14.28 -11.84 26.01
C GLU A 141 13.12 -10.82 25.93
N GLU A 142 12.93 -10.25 24.76
CA GLU A 142 11.85 -9.27 24.51
C GLU A 142 10.48 -9.94 24.52
N TYR A 143 10.32 -11.06 23.80
CA TYR A 143 9.10 -11.86 23.83
C TYR A 143 8.79 -12.35 25.24
N GLN A 144 9.80 -12.88 25.97
CA GLN A 144 9.65 -13.38 27.31
C GLN A 144 9.28 -12.27 28.32
N LYS A 145 9.78 -11.06 28.14
CA LYS A 145 9.40 -9.91 28.95
C LYS A 145 7.94 -9.52 28.72
N GLN A 146 7.47 -9.55 27.50
CA GLN A 146 6.16 -9.08 27.11
C GLN A 146 5.08 -10.15 27.29
N PHE A 147 5.39 -11.37 26.90
CA PHE A 147 4.43 -12.48 26.85
C PHE A 147 4.81 -13.71 27.71
N GLY A 148 5.98 -13.73 28.31
CA GLY A 148 6.47 -14.89 29.08
C GLY A 148 5.68 -15.22 30.36
N SER A 149 4.80 -14.31 30.79
CA SER A 149 3.88 -14.55 31.93
C SER A 149 2.54 -15.17 31.51
N LEU A 150 2.33 -15.40 30.22
CA LEU A 150 1.09 -16.01 29.72
C LEU A 150 1.02 -17.49 30.19
N PRO A 151 -0.20 -17.99 30.50
CA PRO A 151 -0.41 -19.40 30.77
C PRO A 151 0.04 -20.29 29.62
N ALA A 152 0.49 -21.50 29.95
CA ALA A 152 0.93 -22.46 28.93
C ALA A 152 -0.20 -22.77 27.94
N GLY A 153 0.08 -22.56 26.65
CA GLY A 153 -0.87 -22.78 25.56
C GLY A 153 -1.73 -21.56 25.19
N MET A 154 -1.55 -20.43 25.86
CA MET A 154 -2.19 -19.17 25.50
C MET A 154 -1.29 -18.36 24.55
N THR A 155 -1.82 -17.91 23.44
CA THR A 155 -1.13 -17.02 22.51
C THR A 155 -1.25 -15.57 22.96
N PRO A 156 -0.38 -14.66 22.47
CA PRO A 156 -0.56 -13.22 22.68
C PRO A 156 -1.95 -12.72 22.24
N TYR A 157 -2.47 -13.26 21.16
CA TYR A 157 -3.79 -12.91 20.61
C TYR A 157 -4.94 -13.34 21.53
N ASP A 158 -4.86 -14.55 22.13
CA ASP A 158 -5.83 -14.99 23.13
C ASP A 158 -5.85 -14.07 24.35
N ALA A 159 -4.67 -13.61 24.78
CA ALA A 159 -4.53 -12.70 25.90
C ALA A 159 -5.17 -11.34 25.59
N ILE A 160 -4.95 -10.80 24.39
CA ILE A 160 -5.55 -9.53 23.95
C ILE A 160 -7.07 -9.68 23.79
N ALA A 161 -7.55 -10.80 23.25
CA ALA A 161 -8.98 -11.09 23.12
C ALA A 161 -9.70 -11.12 24.46
N MET A 162 -9.01 -11.52 25.54
CA MET A 162 -9.56 -11.59 26.90
C MET A 162 -9.44 -10.28 27.70
N MET A 163 -8.77 -9.26 27.17
CA MET A 163 -8.66 -7.96 27.82
C MET A 163 -10.04 -7.28 27.88
N ASP A 164 -10.27 -6.54 28.95
CA ASP A 164 -11.41 -5.64 29.02
C ASP A 164 -11.23 -4.45 28.04
N GLU A 165 -12.35 -3.87 27.62
CA GLU A 165 -12.40 -2.81 26.63
C GLU A 165 -11.51 -1.61 27.01
N ALA A 166 -11.53 -1.19 28.28
CA ALA A 166 -10.74 -0.05 28.72
C ALA A 166 -9.22 -0.31 28.62
N THR A 167 -8.79 -1.56 28.86
CA THR A 167 -7.38 -1.96 28.71
C THR A 167 -6.96 -2.03 27.25
N LYS A 168 -7.83 -2.53 26.37
CA LYS A 168 -7.61 -2.53 24.91
C LYS A 168 -7.49 -1.10 24.37
N GLU A 169 -8.43 -0.22 24.73
CA GLU A 169 -8.44 1.18 24.31
C GLU A 169 -7.16 1.90 24.74
N GLN A 170 -6.70 1.67 25.98
CA GLN A 170 -5.43 2.24 26.46
C GLN A 170 -4.23 1.71 25.66
N MET A 171 -4.20 0.42 25.33
CA MET A 171 -3.14 -0.19 24.53
C MET A 171 -3.14 0.39 23.11
N PHE A 172 -4.29 0.46 22.46
CA PHE A 172 -4.43 1.02 21.11
C PHE A 172 -4.03 2.50 21.06
N SER A 173 -4.44 3.30 22.04
CA SER A 173 -4.05 4.71 22.14
C SER A 173 -2.53 4.90 22.28
N GLN A 174 -1.83 4.02 22.99
CA GLN A 174 -0.37 4.07 23.08
C GLN A 174 0.30 3.73 21.74
N ILE A 175 -0.25 2.78 21.01
CA ILE A 175 0.24 2.38 19.67
C ILE A 175 0.01 3.53 18.69
N ASP A 176 -1.18 4.15 18.69
CA ASP A 176 -1.48 5.30 17.85
C ASP A 176 -0.48 6.45 18.08
N ALA A 177 -0.15 6.73 19.36
CA ALA A 177 0.86 7.74 19.68
C ALA A 177 2.26 7.39 19.15
N GLN A 178 2.62 6.11 19.08
CA GLN A 178 3.88 5.67 18.47
C GLN A 178 3.84 5.78 16.94
N MET A 179 2.71 5.37 16.30
CA MET A 179 2.54 5.45 14.86
C MET A 179 2.67 6.88 14.34
N VAL A 180 2.09 7.86 15.05
CA VAL A 180 2.22 9.30 14.69
C VAL A 180 3.71 9.73 14.60
N THR A 181 4.60 9.13 15.38
CA THR A 181 6.04 9.45 15.36
C THR A 181 6.80 8.78 14.21
N MET A 182 6.26 7.71 13.63
CA MET A 182 6.94 6.93 12.59
C MET A 182 6.87 7.56 11.21
N GLY A 183 5.86 8.34 10.93
CA GLY A 183 5.60 8.93 9.62
C GLY A 183 4.95 7.95 8.63
N GLU A 184 4.08 8.49 7.77
CA GLU A 184 3.21 7.74 6.87
C GLU A 184 3.96 6.75 5.96
N SER A 185 5.06 7.20 5.35
CA SER A 185 5.86 6.34 4.46
C SER A 185 6.43 5.11 5.17
N THR A 186 6.88 5.26 6.43
CA THR A 186 7.42 4.16 7.23
C THR A 186 6.31 3.18 7.59
N LEU A 187 5.11 3.68 7.93
CA LEU A 187 3.95 2.87 8.25
C LEU A 187 3.51 2.04 7.04
N LYS A 188 3.43 2.64 5.86
CA LYS A 188 3.09 1.93 4.61
C LYS A 188 4.10 0.83 4.28
N ILE A 189 5.40 1.09 4.39
CA ILE A 189 6.43 0.07 4.19
C ILE A 189 6.28 -1.08 5.19
N ALA A 190 6.06 -0.76 6.45
CA ALA A 190 5.94 -1.79 7.49
C ALA A 190 4.65 -2.61 7.34
N ALA A 191 3.53 -1.99 6.97
CA ALA A 191 2.28 -2.68 6.64
C ALA A 191 2.44 -3.57 5.39
N GLY A 192 3.04 -3.06 4.32
CA GLY A 192 3.34 -3.84 3.11
C GLY A 192 4.23 -5.06 3.39
N ASN A 193 5.17 -4.96 4.32
CA ASN A 193 5.95 -6.12 4.78
C ASN A 193 5.07 -7.15 5.51
N GLY A 194 4.03 -6.72 6.22
CA GLY A 194 3.04 -7.62 6.83
C GLY A 194 2.24 -8.38 5.78
N VAL A 195 1.75 -7.68 4.76
CA VAL A 195 1.06 -8.28 3.61
C VAL A 195 1.96 -9.29 2.90
N LYS A 196 3.23 -8.93 2.66
CA LYS A 196 4.22 -9.83 2.08
C LYS A 196 4.39 -11.11 2.92
N ALA A 197 4.55 -10.97 4.24
CA ALA A 197 4.73 -12.12 5.14
C ALA A 197 3.53 -13.07 5.08
N GLU A 198 2.31 -12.54 5.02
CA GLU A 198 1.10 -13.34 4.88
C GLU A 198 1.05 -14.07 3.52
N TYR A 199 1.41 -13.41 2.44
CA TYR A 199 1.45 -14.03 1.11
C TYR A 199 2.51 -15.14 1.03
N GLU A 200 3.69 -14.94 1.62
CA GLU A 200 4.72 -15.97 1.75
C GLU A 200 4.24 -17.17 2.59
N LYS A 201 3.51 -16.92 3.68
CA LYS A 201 2.86 -17.93 4.53
C LYS A 201 1.83 -18.75 3.74
N LEU A 202 1.08 -18.11 2.83
CA LEU A 202 0.15 -18.76 1.91
C LEU A 202 0.85 -19.46 0.74
N GLY A 203 2.17 -19.31 0.59
CA GLY A 203 3.00 -19.97 -0.42
C GLY A 203 3.13 -19.19 -1.72
N CYS A 204 2.78 -17.89 -1.72
CA CYS A 204 2.99 -17.01 -2.86
C CYS A 204 4.48 -16.71 -3.06
N ASP A 205 4.93 -16.67 -4.30
CA ASP A 205 6.27 -16.19 -4.67
C ASP A 205 6.32 -14.65 -4.63
N SER A 206 6.69 -14.10 -3.49
CA SER A 206 6.81 -12.65 -3.27
C SER A 206 7.82 -11.99 -4.22
N ALA A 207 8.82 -12.73 -4.71
CA ALA A 207 9.79 -12.20 -5.67
C ALA A 207 9.14 -11.87 -7.03
N THR A 208 8.15 -12.65 -7.44
CA THR A 208 7.38 -12.37 -8.66
C THR A 208 6.55 -11.10 -8.48
N VAL A 209 5.85 -10.93 -7.36
CA VAL A 209 5.08 -9.72 -7.05
C VAL A 209 5.97 -8.48 -7.04
N GLN A 210 7.12 -8.58 -6.38
CA GLN A 210 8.11 -7.50 -6.33
C GLN A 210 8.60 -7.08 -7.73
N ASN A 211 8.99 -8.06 -8.55
CA ASN A 211 9.48 -7.79 -9.89
C ASN A 211 8.40 -7.16 -10.78
N GLU A 212 7.16 -7.63 -10.66
CA GLU A 212 6.03 -7.08 -11.39
C GLU A 212 5.78 -5.62 -11.02
N TYR A 213 5.73 -5.30 -9.73
CA TYR A 213 5.57 -3.92 -9.26
C TYR A 213 6.68 -2.99 -9.77
N ILE A 214 7.95 -3.41 -9.64
CA ILE A 214 9.10 -2.62 -10.11
C ILE A 214 9.02 -2.41 -11.62
N LEU A 215 8.66 -3.44 -12.38
CA LEU A 215 8.54 -3.34 -13.84
C LEU A 215 7.38 -2.40 -14.24
N GLN A 216 6.23 -2.54 -13.63
CA GLN A 216 5.07 -1.68 -13.91
C GLN A 216 5.35 -0.22 -13.58
N THR A 217 5.92 0.05 -12.41
CA THR A 217 6.29 1.41 -11.99
C THR A 217 7.40 1.99 -12.88
N GLY A 218 8.38 1.17 -13.26
CA GLY A 218 9.42 1.57 -14.23
C GLY A 218 8.86 1.92 -15.61
N VAL A 219 7.87 1.17 -16.10
CA VAL A 219 7.19 1.46 -17.38
C VAL A 219 6.35 2.75 -17.26
N LYS A 220 5.63 2.97 -16.16
CA LYS A 220 4.90 4.23 -15.89
C LYS A 220 5.88 5.42 -15.89
N MET A 221 6.99 5.30 -15.17
CA MET A 221 8.04 6.32 -15.10
C MET A 221 8.61 6.65 -16.50
N LEU A 222 8.91 5.63 -17.31
CA LEU A 222 9.39 5.82 -18.68
C LEU A 222 8.35 6.54 -19.55
N GLY A 223 7.07 6.19 -19.42
CA GLY A 223 5.96 6.84 -20.12
C GLY A 223 5.86 8.32 -19.78
N VAL A 224 5.96 8.68 -18.51
CA VAL A 224 5.94 10.08 -18.04
C VAL A 224 7.17 10.84 -18.54
N ALA A 225 8.36 10.26 -18.52
CA ALA A 225 9.59 10.88 -19.03
C ALA A 225 9.50 11.16 -20.57
N LEU A 226 8.95 10.20 -21.32
CA LEU A 226 8.70 10.37 -22.75
C LEU A 226 7.68 11.47 -23.03
N ALA A 227 6.59 11.53 -22.26
CA ALA A 227 5.59 12.59 -22.39
C ALA A 227 6.20 13.99 -22.13
N GLY A 228 6.99 14.13 -21.08
CA GLY A 228 7.74 15.36 -20.78
C GLY A 228 8.68 15.77 -21.92
N THR A 229 9.42 14.81 -22.46
CA THR A 229 10.34 15.04 -23.60
C THR A 229 9.58 15.49 -24.86
N ILE A 230 8.44 14.87 -25.17
CA ILE A 230 7.59 15.26 -26.29
C ILE A 230 7.09 16.70 -26.11
N CYS A 231 6.65 17.06 -24.90
CA CYS A 231 6.21 18.41 -24.57
C CYS A 231 7.35 19.44 -24.76
N ALA A 232 8.56 19.12 -24.32
CA ALA A 232 9.74 19.96 -24.48
C ALA A 232 10.08 20.21 -25.96
N VAL A 233 10.11 19.16 -26.77
CA VAL A 233 10.39 19.23 -28.23
C VAL A 233 9.28 20.02 -28.92
N ALA A 234 8.02 19.78 -28.61
CA ALA A 234 6.89 20.51 -29.19
C ALA A 234 6.94 22.01 -28.84
N CYS A 235 7.26 22.34 -27.59
CA CYS A 235 7.43 23.73 -27.14
C CYS A 235 8.59 24.41 -27.89
N GLY A 236 9.74 23.75 -28.03
CA GLY A 236 10.90 24.27 -28.81
C GLY A 236 10.55 24.53 -30.26
N PHE A 237 9.82 23.62 -30.91
CA PHE A 237 9.34 23.80 -32.28
C PHE A 237 8.38 25.00 -32.42
N LEU A 238 7.42 25.12 -31.51
CA LEU A 238 6.47 26.26 -31.51
C LEU A 238 7.20 27.58 -31.26
N ALA A 239 8.11 27.63 -30.30
CA ALA A 239 8.91 28.82 -30.02
C ALA A 239 9.75 29.26 -31.22
N SER A 240 10.38 28.33 -31.93
CA SER A 240 11.10 28.62 -33.18
C SER A 240 10.19 29.20 -34.26
N LYS A 241 8.97 28.65 -34.39
CA LYS A 241 7.98 29.14 -35.39
C LYS A 241 7.39 30.51 -35.06
N VAL A 242 7.33 30.89 -33.78
CA VAL A 242 6.87 32.22 -33.34
C VAL A 242 8.00 33.26 -33.48
N GLY A 243 9.26 32.82 -33.34
CA GLY A 243 10.43 33.70 -33.44
C GLY A 243 10.92 33.98 -34.87
N ALA A 244 10.47 33.20 -35.87
CA ALA A 244 10.78 33.37 -37.27
C ALA A 244 9.73 34.26 -37.98
#